data_d44008052468ddfaa76a22f958172f65
#
_entry.id   d44008052468ddfaa76a22f958172f65
#
_cell.length_a   1.000
_cell.length_b   1.000
_cell.length_c   1.000
_cell.angle_alpha   90.00
_cell.angle_beta   90.00
_cell.angle_gamma   90.00
#
_symmetry.space_group_name_H-M   'P 1'
#
loop_
_entity.id
_entity.type
_entity.pdbx_description
1 polymer ?
#
loop_
_entity_poly.entity_id
_entity_poly.type
_entity_poly.pdbx_seq_one_letter_code
_entity_poly.pdbx_strand_id
1 'polypeptide(L)'
;MTRHKKDLVFLIRLAVGLSLLTLPAYGDITHQNDPEVQTPDTPEVTDDWTGRSLPKSETGFIDIIRKAQGASLQGLDKDTVRRQRQKALEAYRDDRIDHWIGLLSHMPDDGGDGHISIRITIAKDITLETDFNIAPTSPIFKAANPLPYGTIVEVSGQFMKDPQQKDYFEETRITESGGLESPSFKIQMTSFKALD
;
A
#
# COMPACT_ATOMS: atom_id res chain seq x y z
N MET A 1 56.78 -12.85 11.49
CA MET A 1 56.78 -13.60 10.21
C MET A 1 55.74 -12.96 9.28
N THR A 2 56.26 -12.28 8.29
CA THR A 2 55.65 -11.43 7.27
C THR A 2 55.10 -12.26 6.11
N ARG A 3 53.93 -11.90 5.57
CA ARG A 3 53.51 -12.13 4.15
C ARG A 3 52.09 -11.57 3.94
N HIS A 4 51.99 -10.62 3.22
CA HIS A 4 52.00 -10.21 1.78
C HIS A 4 50.56 -9.90 1.32
N LYS A 5 50.34 -8.60 1.07
CA LYS A 5 49.31 -7.97 0.24
C LYS A 5 49.31 -8.58 -1.17
N LYS A 6 48.12 -8.70 -1.77
CA LYS A 6 47.99 -8.67 -3.24
C LYS A 6 46.80 -7.79 -3.58
N ASP A 7 47.12 -6.60 -4.04
CA ASP A 7 46.22 -5.66 -4.72
C ASP A 7 45.91 -6.23 -6.11
N LEU A 8 44.65 -6.29 -6.46
CA LEU A 8 44.19 -6.58 -7.81
C LEU A 8 43.44 -5.35 -8.33
N VAL A 9 44.16 -4.48 -9.02
CA VAL A 9 43.63 -3.32 -9.75
C VAL A 9 43.03 -3.82 -11.06
N PHE A 10 41.73 -3.65 -11.26
CA PHE A 10 41.05 -3.90 -12.55
C PHE A 10 40.87 -2.57 -13.28
N LEU A 11 41.72 -2.36 -14.30
CA LEU A 11 41.66 -1.22 -15.22
C LEU A 11 40.65 -1.50 -16.31
N ILE A 12 39.52 -0.79 -16.30
CA ILE A 12 38.57 -0.79 -17.42
C ILE A 12 38.87 0.42 -18.30
N ARG A 13 39.31 0.14 -19.51
CA ARG A 13 39.54 1.13 -20.59
C ARG A 13 38.18 1.54 -21.18
N LEU A 14 37.90 2.84 -21.11
CA LEU A 14 36.79 3.49 -21.78
C LEU A 14 37.21 3.79 -23.23
N ALA A 15 36.55 3.19 -24.21
CA ALA A 15 36.71 3.57 -25.62
C ALA A 15 35.64 4.60 -25.97
N VAL A 16 36.07 5.84 -26.22
CA VAL A 16 35.22 6.92 -26.70
C VAL A 16 35.17 6.83 -28.23
N GLY A 17 34.04 6.40 -28.76
CA GLY A 17 33.75 6.45 -30.21
C GLY A 17 33.02 7.76 -30.55
N LEU A 18 33.75 8.69 -31.17
CA LEU A 18 33.21 9.96 -31.69
C LEU A 18 32.67 9.72 -33.08
N SER A 19 31.33 9.64 -33.26
CA SER A 19 30.69 9.62 -34.58
C SER A 19 30.07 10.98 -34.85
N LEU A 20 30.69 11.74 -35.77
CA LEU A 20 30.08 12.92 -36.38
C LEU A 20 28.98 12.44 -37.34
N LEU A 21 27.76 12.86 -37.12
CA LEU A 21 26.68 12.78 -38.07
C LEU A 21 26.22 14.20 -38.43
N THR A 22 26.35 14.50 -39.72
CA THR A 22 25.97 15.71 -40.42
C THR A 22 24.46 15.92 -40.38
N LEU A 23 24.05 17.16 -40.05
CA LEU A 23 22.67 17.64 -40.12
C LEU A 23 22.27 17.93 -41.57
N PRO A 24 21.09 17.47 -42.04
CA PRO A 24 20.44 18.06 -43.19
C PRO A 24 19.49 19.19 -42.77
N ALA A 25 19.33 20.12 -43.72
CA ALA A 25 18.69 21.42 -43.60
C ALA A 25 17.19 21.38 -43.31
N TYR A 26 16.78 22.40 -42.64
CA TYR A 26 15.47 23.02 -42.48
C TYR A 26 14.47 22.74 -43.61
N GLY A 27 13.37 22.09 -43.23
CA GLY A 27 12.12 22.06 -43.98
C GLY A 27 10.99 22.55 -43.06
N ASP A 28 10.35 23.61 -43.54
CA ASP A 28 9.18 24.27 -42.96
C ASP A 28 8.05 23.24 -42.75
N ILE A 29 7.68 22.94 -41.49
CA ILE A 29 6.57 22.02 -41.21
C ILE A 29 5.40 22.88 -40.70
N THR A 30 4.46 23.09 -41.58
CA THR A 30 3.09 23.53 -41.32
C THR A 30 2.49 22.76 -40.15
N HIS A 31 1.92 23.50 -39.19
CA HIS A 31 1.10 22.96 -38.10
C HIS A 31 -0.06 22.13 -38.66
N GLN A 32 0.16 20.84 -38.72
CA GLN A 32 -0.90 19.86 -38.91
C GLN A 32 -1.38 19.49 -37.51
N ASN A 33 -2.68 19.67 -37.25
CA ASN A 33 -3.35 19.28 -36.02
C ASN A 33 -3.04 17.80 -35.75
N ASP A 34 -2.15 17.52 -34.80
CA ASP A 34 -1.98 16.17 -34.28
C ASP A 34 -3.32 15.75 -33.66
N PRO A 35 -3.87 14.60 -34.07
CA PRO A 35 -4.99 14.03 -33.36
C PRO A 35 -4.54 13.77 -31.92
N GLU A 36 -5.30 14.31 -30.99
CA GLU A 36 -5.18 14.07 -29.57
C GLU A 36 -5.00 12.56 -29.36
N VAL A 37 -3.78 12.14 -28.98
CA VAL A 37 -3.48 10.76 -28.64
C VAL A 37 -4.28 10.46 -27.40
N GLN A 38 -5.47 9.88 -27.60
CA GLN A 38 -6.23 9.27 -26.52
C GLN A 38 -5.31 8.23 -25.89
N THR A 39 -4.75 8.55 -24.73
CA THR A 39 -4.13 7.55 -23.87
C THR A 39 -5.19 6.47 -23.67
N PRO A 40 -4.90 5.20 -24.00
CA PRO A 40 -5.86 4.13 -23.75
C PRO A 40 -6.22 4.19 -22.27
N ASP A 41 -7.52 4.25 -22.00
CA ASP A 41 -8.05 4.16 -20.65
C ASP A 41 -7.40 2.94 -20.00
N THR A 42 -6.53 3.20 -19.02
CA THR A 42 -5.99 2.13 -18.17
C THR A 42 -7.21 1.45 -17.59
N PRO A 43 -7.43 0.15 -17.79
CA PRO A 43 -8.61 -0.52 -17.28
C PRO A 43 -8.69 -0.25 -15.78
N GLU A 44 -9.82 0.33 -15.37
CA GLU A 44 -10.12 0.56 -13.98
C GLU A 44 -10.07 -0.80 -13.27
N VAL A 45 -9.09 -0.97 -12.38
CA VAL A 45 -8.92 -2.23 -11.65
C VAL A 45 -10.09 -2.34 -10.68
N THR A 46 -11.14 -3.03 -11.11
CA THR A 46 -12.21 -3.43 -10.21
C THR A 46 -11.66 -4.51 -9.29
N ASP A 47 -11.76 -4.29 -7.98
CA ASP A 47 -11.50 -5.36 -7.03
C ASP A 47 -12.60 -6.42 -7.16
N ASP A 48 -12.22 -7.66 -7.50
CA ASP A 48 -13.14 -8.80 -7.55
C ASP A 48 -13.86 -9.05 -6.21
N TRP A 49 -13.36 -8.44 -5.14
CA TRP A 49 -13.82 -8.61 -3.78
C TRP A 49 -15.11 -7.84 -3.47
N THR A 50 -15.21 -6.58 -3.89
CA THR A 50 -16.38 -5.73 -3.65
C THR A 50 -17.18 -5.44 -4.91
N GLY A 51 -16.62 -5.72 -6.09
CA GLY A 51 -17.18 -5.36 -7.39
C GLY A 51 -17.21 -3.85 -7.64
N ARG A 52 -16.44 -3.07 -6.87
CA ARG A 52 -16.38 -1.61 -6.94
C ARG A 52 -15.01 -1.13 -7.39
N SER A 53 -15.00 0.02 -8.01
CA SER A 53 -13.79 0.73 -8.37
C SER A 53 -13.10 1.27 -7.12
N LEU A 54 -11.84 0.90 -6.92
CA LEU A 54 -11.06 1.34 -5.76
C LEU A 54 -10.32 2.64 -6.04
N PRO A 55 -10.17 3.53 -5.04
CA PRO A 55 -9.27 4.68 -5.14
C PRO A 55 -7.83 4.27 -5.51
N LYS A 56 -7.14 5.12 -6.29
CA LYS A 56 -5.74 4.84 -6.69
C LYS A 56 -4.79 4.67 -5.49
N SER A 57 -5.02 5.42 -4.42
CA SER A 57 -4.26 5.27 -3.18
C SER A 57 -4.47 3.90 -2.55
N GLU A 58 -5.69 3.39 -2.52
CA GLU A 58 -6.00 2.07 -2.00
C GLU A 58 -5.35 0.96 -2.83
N THR A 59 -5.52 1.00 -4.15
CA THR A 59 -4.90 0.03 -5.08
C THR A 59 -3.39 0.02 -4.95
N GLY A 60 -2.76 1.19 -4.92
CA GLY A 60 -1.30 1.31 -4.77
C GLY A 60 -0.79 0.72 -3.45
N PHE A 61 -1.51 0.91 -2.35
CA PHE A 61 -1.20 0.29 -1.07
C PHE A 61 -1.33 -1.24 -1.12
N ILE A 62 -2.46 -1.73 -1.62
CA ILE A 62 -2.73 -3.18 -1.76
C ILE A 62 -1.65 -3.86 -2.61
N ASP A 63 -1.22 -3.25 -3.70
CA ASP A 63 -0.17 -3.78 -4.57
C ASP A 63 1.18 -3.93 -3.86
N ILE A 64 1.56 -2.96 -3.02
CA ILE A 64 2.77 -3.06 -2.21
C ILE A 64 2.69 -4.26 -1.26
N ILE A 65 1.56 -4.44 -0.59
CA ILE A 65 1.37 -5.53 0.36
C ILE A 65 1.34 -6.88 -0.36
N ARG A 66 0.59 -7.01 -1.46
CA ARG A 66 0.52 -8.24 -2.27
C ARG A 66 1.88 -8.67 -2.82
N LYS A 67 2.72 -7.71 -3.22
CA LYS A 67 4.08 -7.99 -3.67
C LYS A 67 4.93 -8.60 -2.56
N ALA A 68 4.81 -8.09 -1.34
CA ALA A 68 5.52 -8.65 -0.18
C ALA A 68 4.97 -10.04 0.19
N GLN A 69 3.65 -10.25 0.19
CA GLN A 69 3.02 -11.56 0.40
C GLN A 69 3.54 -12.58 -0.63
N GLY A 70 3.55 -12.24 -1.92
CA GLY A 70 4.05 -13.10 -2.98
C GLY A 70 5.51 -13.49 -2.81
N ALA A 71 6.36 -12.54 -2.41
CA ALA A 71 7.78 -12.79 -2.14
C ALA A 71 7.98 -13.74 -0.93
N SER A 72 7.20 -13.57 0.13
CA SER A 72 7.19 -14.46 1.29
C SER A 72 6.77 -15.89 0.93
N LEU A 73 5.71 -16.03 0.14
CA LEU A 73 5.21 -17.32 -0.33
C LEU A 73 6.20 -18.05 -1.27
N GLN A 74 7.04 -17.32 -1.98
CA GLN A 74 8.13 -17.88 -2.81
C GLN A 74 9.36 -18.27 -1.98
N GLY A 75 9.29 -18.16 -0.65
CA GLY A 75 10.35 -18.57 0.24
C GLY A 75 11.53 -17.61 0.36
N LEU A 76 11.35 -16.33 -0.03
CA LEU A 76 12.35 -15.32 0.25
C LEU A 76 12.48 -15.13 1.78
N ASP A 77 13.68 -14.76 2.20
CA ASP A 77 13.98 -14.46 3.59
C ASP A 77 13.03 -13.34 4.13
N LYS A 78 12.37 -13.63 5.24
CA LYS A 78 11.31 -12.78 5.80
C LYS A 78 11.79 -11.39 6.20
N ASP A 79 12.99 -11.28 6.75
CA ASP A 79 13.58 -9.98 7.09
C ASP A 79 13.87 -9.15 5.85
N THR A 80 14.27 -9.80 4.77
CA THR A 80 14.49 -9.14 3.48
C THR A 80 13.16 -8.66 2.89
N VAL A 81 12.12 -9.49 2.90
CA VAL A 81 10.78 -9.10 2.43
C VAL A 81 10.22 -7.94 3.25
N ARG A 82 10.35 -7.98 4.59
CA ARG A 82 9.90 -6.91 5.48
C ARG A 82 10.61 -5.59 5.16
N ARG A 83 11.94 -5.59 5.04
CA ARG A 83 12.70 -4.37 4.67
C ARG A 83 12.31 -3.81 3.31
N GLN A 84 12.04 -4.68 2.33
CA GLN A 84 11.60 -4.25 1.01
C GLN A 84 10.20 -3.63 1.07
N ARG A 85 9.26 -4.23 1.82
CA ARG A 85 7.92 -3.69 2.06
C ARG A 85 7.98 -2.34 2.77
N GLN A 86 8.75 -2.23 3.85
CA GLN A 86 8.96 -0.97 4.57
C GLN A 86 9.45 0.13 3.63
N LYS A 87 10.50 -0.14 2.85
CA LYS A 87 11.02 0.82 1.87
C LYS A 87 10.00 1.23 0.81
N ALA A 88 9.16 0.29 0.37
CA ALA A 88 8.09 0.59 -0.59
C ALA A 88 7.00 1.47 0.03
N LEU A 89 6.60 1.22 1.29
CA LEU A 89 5.65 2.05 2.02
C LEU A 89 6.21 3.44 2.34
N GLU A 90 7.49 3.56 2.67
CA GLU A 90 8.18 4.85 2.82
C GLU A 90 8.17 5.66 1.51
N ALA A 91 8.36 4.99 0.37
CA ALA A 91 8.32 5.63 -0.94
C ALA A 91 6.90 6.02 -1.36
N TYR A 92 5.91 5.26 -0.95
CA TYR A 92 4.49 5.55 -1.16
C TYR A 92 4.06 6.86 -0.48
N ARG A 93 4.60 7.18 0.70
CA ARG A 93 4.49 8.45 1.44
C ARG A 93 3.06 8.92 1.78
N ASP A 94 2.05 8.16 1.47
CA ASP A 94 0.68 8.52 1.80
C ASP A 94 0.26 7.74 3.04
N ASP A 95 0.12 8.43 4.15
CA ASP A 95 -0.39 7.88 5.40
C ASP A 95 -1.89 8.12 5.57
N ARG A 96 -2.55 8.76 4.60
CA ARG A 96 -3.97 9.02 4.60
C ARG A 96 -4.74 7.90 3.92
N ILE A 97 -5.89 7.65 4.49
CA ILE A 97 -6.92 6.78 3.95
C ILE A 97 -8.05 7.71 3.52
N ASP A 98 -8.29 7.80 2.22
CA ASP A 98 -9.27 8.72 1.67
C ASP A 98 -10.28 7.97 0.81
N HIS A 99 -11.50 7.79 1.35
CA HIS A 99 -12.60 7.08 0.70
C HIS A 99 -12.27 5.63 0.29
N TRP A 100 -11.47 4.91 1.10
CA TRP A 100 -11.15 3.51 0.81
C TRP A 100 -12.35 2.61 1.02
N ILE A 101 -12.44 1.56 0.21
CA ILE A 101 -13.58 0.66 0.16
C ILE A 101 -13.19 -0.70 0.72
N GLY A 102 -14.03 -1.27 1.56
CA GLY A 102 -13.79 -2.60 2.13
C GLY A 102 -15.04 -3.21 2.70
N LEU A 103 -14.87 -4.37 3.34
CA LEU A 103 -15.94 -5.08 4.02
C LEU A 103 -15.80 -4.92 5.52
N LEU A 104 -16.86 -4.54 6.19
CA LEU A 104 -16.94 -4.59 7.66
C LEU A 104 -16.79 -6.05 8.11
N SER A 105 -15.64 -6.39 8.69
CA SER A 105 -15.32 -7.79 9.01
C SER A 105 -15.53 -8.14 10.48
N HIS A 106 -15.30 -7.19 11.39
CA HIS A 106 -15.46 -7.44 12.82
C HIS A 106 -15.53 -6.14 13.63
N MET A 107 -16.21 -6.19 14.78
CA MET A 107 -16.28 -5.10 15.76
C MET A 107 -16.16 -5.66 17.18
N PRO A 108 -14.93 -6.07 17.61
CA PRO A 108 -14.74 -6.52 18.98
C PRO A 108 -14.88 -5.36 19.97
N ASP A 109 -15.48 -5.61 21.14
CA ASP A 109 -15.42 -4.71 22.29
C ASP A 109 -14.21 -5.02 23.16
N ASP A 110 -13.84 -4.10 24.02
CA ASP A 110 -12.74 -4.28 24.99
C ASP A 110 -13.18 -5.01 26.26
N GLY A 111 -14.48 -5.37 26.37
CA GLY A 111 -15.07 -6.04 27.52
C GLY A 111 -15.27 -5.12 28.75
N GLY A 112 -15.06 -3.82 28.61
CA GLY A 112 -15.08 -2.86 29.70
C GLY A 112 -16.15 -1.78 29.58
N ASP A 113 -15.79 -0.63 29.05
CA ASP A 113 -16.63 0.57 28.99
C ASP A 113 -17.49 0.68 27.70
N GLY A 114 -17.50 -0.35 26.88
CA GLY A 114 -18.25 -0.42 25.63
C GLY A 114 -17.54 0.25 24.44
N HIS A 115 -16.29 0.62 24.59
CA HIS A 115 -15.48 1.00 23.42
C HIS A 115 -15.24 -0.20 22.52
N ILE A 116 -15.24 0.03 21.22
CA ILE A 116 -15.01 -1.01 20.22
C ILE A 116 -13.78 -0.71 19.36
N SER A 117 -13.23 -1.76 18.76
CA SER A 117 -12.39 -1.68 17.57
C SER A 117 -13.26 -1.96 16.34
N ILE A 118 -12.94 -1.38 15.20
CA ILE A 118 -13.59 -1.66 13.91
C ILE A 118 -12.53 -2.24 12.98
N ARG A 119 -12.83 -3.41 12.42
CA ARG A 119 -11.96 -4.08 11.46
C ARG A 119 -12.61 -4.10 10.08
N ILE A 120 -11.87 -3.60 9.09
CA ILE A 120 -12.28 -3.53 7.70
C ILE A 120 -11.30 -4.37 6.86
N THR A 121 -11.83 -5.30 6.08
CA THR A 121 -11.06 -6.06 5.10
C THR A 121 -11.07 -5.31 3.78
N ILE A 122 -9.93 -4.80 3.34
CA ILE A 122 -9.78 -4.02 2.09
C ILE A 122 -9.33 -4.87 0.91
N ALA A 123 -8.76 -6.03 1.17
CA ALA A 123 -8.47 -7.06 0.17
C ALA A 123 -8.33 -8.41 0.87
N LYS A 124 -8.26 -9.51 0.11
CA LYS A 124 -8.03 -10.83 0.71
C LYS A 124 -6.78 -10.79 1.59
N ASP A 125 -6.94 -11.18 2.84
CA ASP A 125 -5.86 -11.23 3.85
C ASP A 125 -5.21 -9.87 4.18
N ILE A 126 -5.83 -8.73 3.85
CA ILE A 126 -5.36 -7.39 4.21
C ILE A 126 -6.47 -6.65 4.95
N THR A 127 -6.18 -6.21 6.17
CA THR A 127 -7.14 -5.55 7.05
C THR A 127 -6.65 -4.20 7.56
N LEU A 128 -7.60 -3.30 7.79
CA LEU A 128 -7.44 -2.09 8.59
C LEU A 128 -8.17 -2.29 9.91
N GLU A 129 -7.60 -1.81 11.00
CA GLU A 129 -8.17 -1.98 12.34
C GLU A 129 -7.96 -0.71 13.19
N THR A 130 -9.02 -0.26 13.84
CA THR A 130 -8.87 0.80 14.86
C THR A 130 -8.44 0.17 16.18
N ASP A 131 -7.81 0.96 17.06
CA ASP A 131 -7.68 0.58 18.46
C ASP A 131 -9.07 0.59 19.14
N PHE A 132 -9.17 0.02 20.35
CA PHE A 132 -10.39 0.10 21.19
C PHE A 132 -10.63 1.53 21.69
N ASN A 133 -10.86 2.44 20.75
CA ASN A 133 -11.03 3.88 21.03
C ASN A 133 -12.30 4.46 20.41
N ILE A 134 -13.13 3.62 19.77
CA ILE A 134 -14.39 4.05 19.20
C ILE A 134 -15.46 4.03 20.28
N ALA A 135 -15.74 5.20 20.84
CA ALA A 135 -16.74 5.34 21.90
C ALA A 135 -18.17 5.04 21.41
N PRO A 136 -19.05 4.46 22.27
CA PRO A 136 -20.44 4.18 21.92
C PRO A 136 -21.25 5.40 21.47
N THR A 137 -20.84 6.59 21.90
CA THR A 137 -21.50 7.86 21.55
C THR A 137 -21.02 8.45 20.22
N SER A 138 -19.93 7.93 19.67
CA SER A 138 -19.32 8.49 18.44
C SER A 138 -20.22 8.31 17.21
N PRO A 139 -20.15 9.21 16.22
CA PRO A 139 -20.84 9.03 14.95
C PRO A 139 -20.40 7.75 14.22
N ILE A 140 -19.13 7.38 14.31
CA ILE A 140 -18.58 6.17 13.70
C ILE A 140 -19.24 4.92 14.30
N PHE A 141 -19.33 4.82 15.63
CA PHE A 141 -20.03 3.72 16.30
C PHE A 141 -21.47 3.62 15.83
N LYS A 142 -22.21 4.73 15.84
CA LYS A 142 -23.63 4.76 15.46
C LYS A 142 -23.85 4.34 14.02
N ALA A 143 -22.92 4.64 13.13
CA ALA A 143 -22.98 4.23 11.73
C ALA A 143 -22.61 2.75 11.54
N ALA A 144 -21.63 2.22 12.27
CA ALA A 144 -21.14 0.87 12.12
C ALA A 144 -21.99 -0.18 12.87
N ASN A 145 -22.41 0.13 14.09
CA ASN A 145 -23.05 -0.83 15.02
C ASN A 145 -24.30 -1.55 14.46
N PRO A 146 -25.21 -0.91 13.69
CA PRO A 146 -26.38 -1.60 13.16
C PRO A 146 -26.10 -2.47 11.92
N LEU A 147 -24.87 -2.45 11.39
CA LEU A 147 -24.55 -3.10 10.13
C LEU A 147 -24.15 -4.57 10.34
N PRO A 148 -24.60 -5.48 9.46
CA PRO A 148 -24.10 -6.84 9.46
C PRO A 148 -22.67 -6.90 8.96
N TYR A 149 -21.90 -7.90 9.42
CA TYR A 149 -20.60 -8.19 8.86
C TYR A 149 -20.72 -8.57 7.38
N GLY A 150 -19.75 -8.16 6.58
CA GLY A 150 -19.78 -8.28 5.12
C GLY A 150 -20.43 -7.08 4.42
N THR A 151 -20.94 -6.08 5.16
CA THR A 151 -21.40 -4.83 4.54
C THR A 151 -20.23 -4.13 3.88
N ILE A 152 -20.44 -3.68 2.63
CA ILE A 152 -19.47 -2.84 1.92
C ILE A 152 -19.51 -1.44 2.54
N VAL A 153 -18.33 -0.94 2.89
CA VAL A 153 -18.19 0.34 3.57
C VAL A 153 -17.11 1.20 2.91
N GLU A 154 -17.27 2.50 3.02
CA GLU A 154 -16.28 3.50 2.70
C GLU A 154 -15.70 4.06 3.99
N VAL A 155 -14.39 4.13 4.09
CA VAL A 155 -13.69 4.63 5.27
C VAL A 155 -12.65 5.68 4.91
N SER A 156 -12.47 6.66 5.81
CA SER A 156 -11.35 7.59 5.75
C SER A 156 -10.66 7.67 7.10
N GLY A 157 -9.37 8.03 7.08
CA GLY A 157 -8.57 8.09 8.29
C GLY A 157 -7.08 8.26 7.99
N GLN A 158 -6.28 7.77 8.90
CA GLN A 158 -4.83 7.85 8.82
C GLN A 158 -4.20 6.58 9.40
N PHE A 159 -3.18 6.06 8.75
CA PHE A 159 -2.35 4.99 9.29
C PHE A 159 -1.60 5.45 10.54
N MET A 160 -1.52 4.59 11.53
CA MET A 160 -0.66 4.81 12.68
C MET A 160 0.78 4.40 12.32
N LYS A 161 1.74 5.25 12.71
CA LYS A 161 3.16 4.94 12.51
C LYS A 161 3.62 3.94 13.56
N ASP A 162 4.45 2.98 13.16
CA ASP A 162 5.06 2.05 14.12
C ASP A 162 5.99 2.80 15.08
N PRO A 163 5.69 2.83 16.39
CA PRO A 163 6.50 3.53 17.37
C PRO A 163 7.88 2.90 17.57
N GLN A 164 8.05 1.62 17.20
CA GLN A 164 9.32 0.89 17.28
C GLN A 164 10.15 1.01 16.00
N GLN A 165 9.61 1.61 14.96
CA GLN A 165 10.24 1.80 13.64
C GLN A 165 10.71 0.49 12.96
N LYS A 166 10.12 -0.64 13.35
CA LYS A 166 10.38 -1.94 12.70
C LYS A 166 9.66 -2.08 11.38
N ASP A 167 8.43 -1.56 11.34
CA ASP A 167 7.58 -1.46 10.18
C ASP A 167 7.21 0.01 9.94
N TYR A 168 6.81 0.37 8.72
CA TYR A 168 6.49 1.77 8.42
C TYR A 168 5.17 2.20 9.07
N PHE A 169 4.18 1.31 9.06
CA PHE A 169 2.91 1.47 9.76
C PHE A 169 2.78 0.44 10.88
N GLU A 170 2.05 0.80 11.92
CA GLU A 170 1.79 -0.10 13.04
C GLU A 170 0.87 -1.24 12.63
N GLU A 171 1.26 -2.47 12.96
CA GLU A 171 0.50 -3.69 12.68
C GLU A 171 0.05 -4.36 13.98
N THR A 172 -1.14 -4.97 13.95
CA THR A 172 -1.70 -5.69 15.11
C THR A 172 -1.24 -7.15 15.18
N ARG A 173 -0.58 -7.68 14.15
CA ARG A 173 -0.14 -9.07 14.11
C ARG A 173 1.11 -9.28 14.95
N ILE A 174 1.03 -10.27 15.86
CA ILE A 174 2.05 -10.55 16.88
C ILE A 174 3.23 -11.35 16.28
N THR A 175 3.01 -12.13 15.21
CA THR A 175 4.03 -12.98 14.61
C THR A 175 4.56 -12.40 13.30
N GLU A 176 5.86 -12.57 13.04
CA GLU A 176 6.49 -12.11 11.79
C GLU A 176 5.84 -12.72 10.54
N SER A 177 5.49 -14.01 10.60
CA SER A 177 4.77 -14.68 9.51
C SER A 177 3.39 -14.06 9.30
N GLY A 178 2.63 -13.84 10.37
CA GLY A 178 1.30 -13.26 10.31
C GLY A 178 1.29 -11.86 9.71
N GLY A 179 2.27 -11.04 10.05
CA GLY A 179 2.42 -9.69 9.47
C GLY A 179 2.75 -9.67 7.98
N LEU A 180 3.39 -10.71 7.45
CA LEU A 180 3.65 -10.82 6.01
C LEU A 180 2.53 -11.52 5.24
N GLU A 181 1.87 -12.51 5.83
CA GLU A 181 0.85 -13.34 5.16
C GLU A 181 -0.54 -12.71 5.22
N SER A 182 -0.91 -12.14 6.36
CA SER A 182 -2.24 -11.55 6.61
C SER A 182 -2.11 -10.29 7.46
N PRO A 183 -1.51 -9.22 6.94
CA PRO A 183 -1.28 -7.99 7.70
C PRO A 183 -2.58 -7.32 8.13
N SER A 184 -2.57 -6.76 9.34
CA SER A 184 -3.61 -5.92 9.87
C SER A 184 -2.99 -4.61 10.35
N PHE A 185 -3.33 -3.51 9.70
CA PHE A 185 -2.73 -2.21 9.94
C PHE A 185 -3.60 -1.37 10.87
N LYS A 186 -2.98 -0.76 11.87
CA LYS A 186 -3.68 0.17 12.75
C LYS A 186 -3.95 1.50 12.08
N ILE A 187 -5.16 1.98 12.26
CA ILE A 187 -5.61 3.26 11.74
C ILE A 187 -6.33 4.09 12.79
N GLN A 188 -6.23 5.40 12.63
CA GLN A 188 -7.12 6.35 13.26
C GLN A 188 -8.24 6.70 12.26
N MET A 189 -9.42 6.11 12.44
CA MET A 189 -10.56 6.32 11.56
C MET A 189 -11.22 7.68 11.83
N THR A 190 -11.51 8.44 10.79
CA THR A 190 -12.17 9.75 10.86
C THR A 190 -13.55 9.76 10.23
N SER A 191 -13.82 8.85 9.29
CA SER A 191 -15.11 8.70 8.62
C SER A 191 -15.42 7.23 8.36
N PHE A 192 -16.72 6.90 8.44
CA PHE A 192 -17.23 5.57 8.16
C PHE A 192 -18.64 5.70 7.55
N LYS A 193 -18.88 5.02 6.44
CA LYS A 193 -20.16 5.06 5.72
C LYS A 193 -20.45 3.71 5.08
N ALA A 194 -21.65 3.18 5.26
CA ALA A 194 -22.13 2.04 4.48
C ALA A 194 -22.38 2.45 3.03
N LEU A 195 -22.01 1.58 2.11
CA LEU A 195 -22.31 1.72 0.69
C LEU A 195 -23.42 0.72 0.30
N ASP A 196 -24.41 1.21 -0.41
CA ASP A 196 -25.53 0.42 -0.94
C ASP A 196 -25.09 -0.46 -2.14
#